data_78e91c48076f4219db7b3738806e86c6
#
_entry.id   78e91c48076f4219db7b3738806e86c6
#
_cell.length_a   1.000
_cell.length_b   1.000
_cell.length_c   1.000
_cell.angle_alpha   90.00
_cell.angle_beta   90.00
_cell.angle_gamma   90.00
#
_symmetry.space_group_name_H-M   'P 1'
#
loop_
_entity.id
_entity.type
_entity.pdbx_description
1 polymer ?
#
loop_
_entity_poly.entity_id
_entity_poly.type
_entity_poly.pdbx_seq_one_letter_code
_entity_poly.pdbx_strand_id
1 'polypeptide(L)'
;MVLFVACNFTEEIYFNADGSGKMSIGFDGSEMMSMLPDNDSLKMEEVMDSTIVFKDLLREKRDSIAQLPLEEQEKLKKLEPFSIHMLVDGSNGTMNFEMFSDFKNISDVNNAFNAFQMAGKIGPSSADQPIPQNSAEDPTQVSYSFSGDRFVREAKIKDQELFQKSLDSLQGTEMFLSGSTYTFKYHFPKRVKSTNVEDATFSMDGKTLIYEVNFLDMLKDPESINIEVELEK
;
A
#
# COMPACT_ATOMS: atom_id res chain seq x y z
N MET A 1 23.65 21.41 -1.19
CA MET A 1 23.45 19.95 -1.17
C MET A 1 21.95 19.76 -1.01
N VAL A 2 21.26 19.34 -2.05
CA VAL A 2 19.82 19.09 -1.98
C VAL A 2 19.69 17.67 -1.46
N LEU A 3 19.21 17.49 -0.23
CA LEU A 3 18.85 16.18 0.32
C LEU A 3 17.50 15.83 -0.33
N PHE A 4 17.49 14.86 -1.22
CA PHE A 4 16.26 14.25 -1.69
C PHE A 4 15.77 13.30 -0.58
N VAL A 5 14.61 13.57 -0.07
CA VAL A 5 13.91 12.65 0.84
C VAL A 5 13.30 11.56 -0.01
N ALA A 6 13.67 10.34 0.22
CA ALA A 6 13.09 9.19 -0.45
C ALA A 6 12.18 8.45 0.54
N CYS A 7 10.88 8.53 0.34
CA CYS A 7 9.93 7.62 0.97
C CYS A 7 9.83 6.38 0.11
N ASN A 8 10.05 5.21 0.69
CA ASN A 8 10.05 3.97 -0.06
C ASN A 8 8.79 3.18 0.24
N PHE A 9 8.05 2.85 -0.81
CA PHE A 9 6.91 1.96 -0.73
C PHE A 9 7.29 0.59 -1.30
N THR A 10 6.76 -0.46 -0.70
CA THR A 10 6.95 -1.83 -1.19
C THR A 10 5.62 -2.56 -1.20
N GLU A 11 5.21 -3.05 -2.35
CA GLU A 11 4.10 -4.00 -2.52
C GLU A 11 4.71 -5.39 -2.66
N GLU A 12 4.52 -6.25 -1.66
CA GLU A 12 5.12 -7.58 -1.64
C GLU A 12 4.02 -8.65 -1.58
N ILE A 13 4.11 -9.63 -2.50
CA ILE A 13 3.15 -10.72 -2.58
C ILE A 13 3.92 -12.06 -2.58
N TYR A 14 3.50 -12.96 -1.69
CA TYR A 14 3.96 -14.35 -1.63
C TYR A 14 2.86 -15.28 -2.09
N PHE A 15 3.09 -16.06 -3.13
CA PHE A 15 2.15 -17.06 -3.60
C PHE A 15 2.55 -18.47 -3.17
N ASN A 16 1.60 -19.20 -2.61
CA ASN A 16 1.67 -20.62 -2.41
C ASN A 16 1.33 -21.38 -3.71
N ALA A 17 1.66 -22.68 -3.75
CA ALA A 17 1.39 -23.51 -4.92
C ALA A 17 -0.10 -23.67 -5.25
N ASP A 18 -0.99 -23.49 -4.27
CA ASP A 18 -2.44 -23.54 -4.42
C ASP A 18 -3.09 -22.21 -4.81
N GLY A 19 -2.28 -21.15 -5.00
CA GLY A 19 -2.74 -19.80 -5.36
C GLY A 19 -3.17 -18.94 -4.17
N SER A 20 -3.17 -19.47 -2.96
CA SER A 20 -3.27 -18.67 -1.73
C SER A 20 -1.96 -17.93 -1.46
N GLY A 21 -1.96 -17.02 -0.48
CA GLY A 21 -0.72 -16.33 -0.17
C GLY A 21 -0.85 -15.27 0.89
N LYS A 22 0.16 -14.41 0.94
CA LYS A 22 0.21 -13.21 1.78
C LYS A 22 0.56 -12.01 0.91
N MET A 23 -0.10 -10.89 1.15
CA MET A 23 0.23 -9.59 0.58
C MET A 23 0.57 -8.62 1.68
N SER A 24 1.57 -7.75 1.44
CA SER A 24 1.81 -6.57 2.26
C SER A 24 2.10 -5.35 1.41
N ILE A 25 1.76 -4.17 1.97
CA ILE A 25 2.20 -2.87 1.48
C ILE A 25 2.91 -2.18 2.63
N GLY A 26 4.21 -1.96 2.44
CA GLY A 26 5.09 -1.29 3.37
C GLY A 26 5.36 0.16 2.95
N PHE A 27 5.55 1.01 3.94
CA PHE A 27 6.05 2.37 3.80
C PHE A 27 7.19 2.58 4.78
N ASP A 28 8.37 2.94 4.26
CA ASP A 28 9.51 3.37 5.06
C ASP A 28 9.66 4.89 4.94
N GLY A 29 9.31 5.57 6.02
CA GLY A 29 9.41 7.03 6.17
C GLY A 29 10.59 7.46 7.05
N SER A 30 11.54 6.58 7.32
CA SER A 30 12.65 6.85 8.26
C SER A 30 13.51 8.04 7.81
N GLU A 31 13.72 8.23 6.50
CA GLU A 31 14.42 9.42 5.99
C GLU A 31 13.66 10.72 6.29
N MET A 32 12.32 10.69 6.25
CA MET A 32 11.48 11.84 6.58
C MET A 32 11.62 12.22 8.06
N MET A 33 11.81 11.24 8.96
CA MET A 33 12.05 11.49 10.38
C MET A 33 13.24 12.40 10.63
N SER A 34 14.30 12.29 9.82
CA SER A 34 15.51 13.11 9.95
C SER A 34 15.26 14.61 9.69
N MET A 35 14.20 14.94 8.96
CA MET A 35 13.83 16.31 8.59
C MET A 35 12.86 16.98 9.56
N LEU A 36 12.21 16.19 10.42
CA LEU A 36 11.31 16.76 11.40
C LEU A 36 12.08 17.59 12.42
N PRO A 37 11.48 18.71 12.89
CA PRO A 37 12.07 19.48 14.01
C PRO A 37 12.26 18.59 15.24
N ASP A 38 13.29 18.90 16.07
CA ASP A 38 13.57 18.10 17.27
C ASP A 38 12.45 18.12 18.32
N ASN A 39 11.53 19.08 18.23
CA ASN A 39 10.35 19.19 19.07
C ASN A 39 9.09 18.60 18.45
N ASP A 40 9.22 17.88 17.34
CA ASP A 40 8.07 17.20 16.70
C ASP A 40 7.63 16.01 17.58
N SER A 41 6.33 15.80 17.67
CA SER A 41 5.75 14.72 18.47
C SER A 41 6.16 13.32 18.00
N LEU A 42 6.54 13.16 16.73
CA LEU A 42 7.04 11.90 16.18
C LEU A 42 8.49 11.61 16.57
N LYS A 43 9.24 12.61 17.06
CA LYS A 43 10.59 12.47 17.60
C LYS A 43 10.61 12.26 19.14
N MET A 44 9.46 11.97 19.76
CA MET A 44 9.40 11.67 21.18
C MET A 44 10.18 10.39 21.51
N GLU A 45 10.71 10.32 22.75
CA GLU A 45 11.49 9.17 23.20
C GLU A 45 10.68 7.86 23.33
N GLU A 46 9.36 7.96 23.27
CA GLU A 46 8.46 6.81 23.40
C GLU A 46 8.35 6.06 22.08
N VAL A 47 8.75 4.79 22.09
CA VAL A 47 8.62 3.91 20.94
C VAL A 47 7.17 3.50 20.78
N MET A 48 6.58 3.79 19.62
CA MET A 48 5.27 3.28 19.23
C MET A 48 5.48 2.03 18.39
N ASP A 49 5.13 0.87 18.94
CA ASP A 49 5.13 -0.43 18.25
C ASP A 49 3.76 -1.05 18.46
N SER A 50 2.91 -1.00 17.44
CA SER A 50 1.54 -1.47 17.58
C SER A 50 1.00 -2.09 16.28
N THR A 51 0.07 -3.05 16.47
CA THR A 51 -0.65 -3.67 15.37
C THR A 51 -2.15 -3.50 15.56
N ILE A 52 -2.82 -2.99 14.53
CA ILE A 52 -4.28 -2.91 14.45
C ILE A 52 -4.78 -4.00 13.51
N VAL A 53 -5.64 -4.87 14.02
CA VAL A 53 -6.41 -5.83 13.23
C VAL A 53 -7.75 -5.17 12.88
N PHE A 54 -7.95 -4.78 11.61
CA PHE A 54 -9.15 -4.02 11.23
C PHE A 54 -10.44 -4.78 11.50
N LYS A 55 -10.47 -6.08 11.33
CA LYS A 55 -11.63 -6.92 11.68
C LYS A 55 -12.07 -6.72 13.13
N ASP A 56 -11.13 -6.64 14.06
CA ASP A 56 -11.43 -6.46 15.47
C ASP A 56 -11.84 -5.01 15.76
N LEU A 57 -11.14 -4.02 15.19
CA LEU A 57 -11.48 -2.61 15.28
C LEU A 57 -12.89 -2.32 14.75
N LEU A 58 -13.24 -2.84 13.57
CA LEU A 58 -14.56 -2.65 12.97
C LEU A 58 -15.67 -3.28 13.82
N ARG A 59 -15.38 -4.44 14.44
CA ARG A 59 -16.32 -5.07 15.39
C ARG A 59 -16.54 -4.24 16.64
N GLU A 60 -15.47 -3.69 17.22
CA GLU A 60 -15.53 -2.83 18.41
C GLU A 60 -16.27 -1.51 18.14
N LYS A 61 -16.05 -0.91 16.97
CA LYS A 61 -16.68 0.37 16.55
C LYS A 61 -18.02 0.19 15.82
N ARG A 62 -18.59 -1.03 15.81
CA ARG A 62 -19.78 -1.37 15.03
C ARG A 62 -20.94 -0.38 15.19
N ASP A 63 -21.24 0.04 16.42
CA ASP A 63 -22.38 0.90 16.70
C ASP A 63 -22.16 2.34 16.18
N SER A 64 -20.92 2.81 16.20
CA SER A 64 -20.54 4.10 15.60
C SER A 64 -20.54 4.02 14.07
N ILE A 65 -20.04 2.92 13.51
CA ILE A 65 -20.01 2.68 12.06
C ILE A 65 -21.44 2.59 11.51
N ALA A 66 -22.37 1.96 12.22
CA ALA A 66 -23.77 1.86 11.81
C ALA A 66 -24.50 3.21 11.67
N GLN A 67 -23.94 4.30 12.23
CA GLN A 67 -24.47 5.66 12.09
C GLN A 67 -23.92 6.39 10.87
N LEU A 68 -22.89 5.86 10.20
CA LEU A 68 -22.32 6.44 9.00
C LEU A 68 -23.21 6.18 7.77
N PRO A 69 -23.09 7.00 6.70
CA PRO A 69 -23.68 6.69 5.40
C PRO A 69 -23.28 5.29 4.92
N LEU A 70 -24.16 4.59 4.22
CA LEU A 70 -23.91 3.21 3.74
C LEU A 70 -22.62 3.11 2.91
N GLU A 71 -22.33 4.12 2.10
CA GLU A 71 -21.10 4.17 1.30
C GLU A 71 -19.83 4.16 2.17
N GLU A 72 -19.82 4.91 3.25
CA GLU A 72 -18.69 4.94 4.20
C GLU A 72 -18.56 3.60 4.95
N GLN A 73 -19.68 2.98 5.32
CA GLN A 73 -19.67 1.64 5.92
C GLN A 73 -19.05 0.59 4.96
N GLU A 74 -19.39 0.65 3.66
CA GLU A 74 -18.84 -0.26 2.65
C GLU A 74 -17.34 -0.01 2.41
N LYS A 75 -16.90 1.25 2.44
CA LYS A 75 -15.47 1.59 2.36
C LYS A 75 -14.69 1.00 3.53
N LEU A 76 -15.17 1.19 4.76
CA LEU A 76 -14.55 0.65 5.96
C LEU A 76 -14.51 -0.88 5.95
N LYS A 77 -15.56 -1.54 5.46
CA LYS A 77 -15.62 -2.99 5.36
C LYS A 77 -14.52 -3.57 4.46
N LYS A 78 -14.04 -2.80 3.46
CA LYS A 78 -12.91 -3.21 2.61
C LYS A 78 -11.60 -3.35 3.38
N LEU A 79 -11.48 -2.75 4.57
CA LEU A 79 -10.32 -2.92 5.44
C LEU A 79 -10.37 -4.21 6.26
N GLU A 80 -11.51 -4.87 6.37
CA GLU A 80 -11.70 -6.05 7.25
C GLU A 80 -10.65 -7.16 7.05
N PRO A 81 -10.17 -7.46 5.81
CA PRO A 81 -9.15 -8.49 5.60
C PRO A 81 -7.75 -8.10 6.10
N PHE A 82 -7.51 -6.82 6.34
CA PHE A 82 -6.17 -6.30 6.58
C PHE A 82 -5.86 -6.11 8.07
N SER A 83 -4.57 -6.11 8.35
CA SER A 83 -3.97 -5.61 9.59
C SER A 83 -2.92 -4.58 9.22
N ILE A 84 -2.67 -3.59 10.10
CA ILE A 84 -1.58 -2.64 9.93
C ILE A 84 -0.68 -2.69 11.15
N HIS A 85 0.63 -2.85 10.93
CA HIS A 85 1.68 -2.71 11.92
C HIS A 85 2.36 -1.36 11.74
N MET A 86 2.62 -0.69 12.85
CA MET A 86 3.25 0.62 12.89
C MET A 86 4.38 0.60 13.89
N LEU A 87 5.57 0.99 13.43
CA LEU A 87 6.75 1.17 14.25
C LEU A 87 7.27 2.58 14.04
N VAL A 88 7.18 3.42 15.10
CA VAL A 88 7.76 4.75 15.12
C VAL A 88 8.68 4.84 16.33
N ASP A 89 9.95 5.06 16.08
CA ASP A 89 10.99 5.22 17.10
C ASP A 89 11.77 6.50 16.78
N GLY A 90 11.38 7.58 17.44
CA GLY A 90 12.00 8.88 17.26
C GLY A 90 13.47 8.93 17.67
N SER A 91 13.88 8.09 18.62
CA SER A 91 15.28 8.03 19.12
C SER A 91 16.22 7.40 18.09
N ASN A 92 15.73 6.42 17.33
CA ASN A 92 16.47 5.74 16.28
C ASN A 92 16.16 6.27 14.87
N GLY A 93 15.23 7.24 14.75
CA GLY A 93 14.82 7.80 13.48
C GLY A 93 14.08 6.79 12.58
N THR A 94 13.35 5.83 13.18
CA THR A 94 12.62 4.80 12.45
C THR A 94 11.15 5.16 12.33
N MET A 95 10.61 5.06 11.11
CA MET A 95 9.19 5.20 10.83
C MET A 95 8.77 4.19 9.77
N ASN A 96 8.14 3.10 10.21
CA ASN A 96 7.69 2.03 9.31
C ASN A 96 6.20 1.74 9.52
N PHE A 97 5.49 1.63 8.42
CA PHE A 97 4.10 1.18 8.38
C PHE A 97 3.99 -0.01 7.43
N GLU A 98 3.39 -1.09 7.86
CA GLU A 98 3.14 -2.25 7.02
C GLU A 98 1.68 -2.69 7.17
N MET A 99 0.90 -2.59 6.09
CA MET A 99 -0.41 -3.20 6.01
C MET A 99 -0.28 -4.56 5.34
N PHE A 100 -0.87 -5.59 5.91
CA PHE A 100 -0.76 -6.96 5.42
C PHE A 100 -2.08 -7.73 5.53
N SER A 101 -2.22 -8.75 4.69
CA SER A 101 -3.33 -9.68 4.69
C SER A 101 -2.90 -11.04 4.13
N ASP A 102 -3.41 -12.12 4.73
CA ASP A 102 -3.42 -13.42 4.09
C ASP A 102 -4.63 -13.52 3.15
N PHE A 103 -4.47 -14.16 2.01
CA PHE A 103 -5.54 -14.36 1.05
C PHE A 103 -5.67 -15.83 0.62
N LYS A 104 -6.90 -16.25 0.32
CA LYS A 104 -7.16 -17.55 -0.34
C LYS A 104 -7.16 -17.41 -1.85
N ASN A 105 -7.61 -16.26 -2.34
CA ASN A 105 -7.55 -15.85 -3.73
C ASN A 105 -6.97 -14.44 -3.77
N ILE A 106 -6.04 -14.18 -4.70
CA ILE A 106 -5.39 -12.87 -4.78
C ILE A 106 -6.40 -11.72 -5.03
N SER A 107 -7.55 -11.99 -5.63
CA SER A 107 -8.62 -10.99 -5.78
C SER A 107 -9.22 -10.51 -4.46
N ASP A 108 -9.01 -11.24 -3.37
CA ASP A 108 -9.50 -10.85 -2.04
C ASP A 108 -8.81 -9.56 -1.54
N VAL A 109 -7.62 -9.27 -2.07
CA VAL A 109 -6.79 -8.11 -1.73
C VAL A 109 -6.72 -7.06 -2.86
N ASN A 110 -7.70 -7.06 -3.76
CA ASN A 110 -7.83 -6.00 -4.76
C ASN A 110 -7.91 -4.62 -4.09
N ASN A 111 -7.31 -3.60 -4.74
CA ASN A 111 -7.22 -2.24 -4.22
C ASN A 111 -6.48 -2.12 -2.87
N ALA A 112 -5.53 -3.00 -2.59
CA ALA A 112 -4.78 -2.99 -1.33
C ALA A 112 -4.07 -1.65 -1.07
N PHE A 113 -3.51 -0.99 -2.12
CA PHE A 113 -2.89 0.33 -1.96
C PHE A 113 -3.90 1.40 -1.51
N ASN A 114 -5.12 1.35 -2.01
CA ASN A 114 -6.18 2.27 -1.60
C ASN A 114 -6.63 1.98 -0.15
N ALA A 115 -6.69 0.70 0.21
CA ALA A 115 -6.93 0.30 1.60
C ALA A 115 -5.80 0.79 2.52
N PHE A 116 -4.53 0.71 2.07
CA PHE A 116 -3.37 1.23 2.81
C PHE A 116 -3.47 2.74 3.05
N GLN A 117 -3.80 3.53 2.01
CA GLN A 117 -4.00 4.97 2.15
C GLN A 117 -5.15 5.30 3.13
N MET A 118 -6.24 4.53 3.11
CA MET A 118 -7.36 4.71 4.03
C MET A 118 -6.98 4.30 5.45
N ALA A 119 -6.23 3.21 5.62
CA ALA A 119 -5.75 2.74 6.90
C ALA A 119 -4.86 3.76 7.61
N GLY A 120 -4.00 4.46 6.86
CA GLY A 120 -3.16 5.53 7.38
C GLY A 120 -3.94 6.71 7.99
N LYS A 121 -5.20 6.91 7.59
CA LYS A 121 -6.10 7.93 8.17
C LYS A 121 -6.76 7.47 9.48
N ILE A 122 -6.69 6.17 9.79
CA ILE A 122 -7.33 5.53 10.96
C ILE A 122 -6.26 5.11 12.00
N GLY A 123 -5.08 5.71 11.98
CA GLY A 123 -3.95 5.33 12.85
C GLY A 123 -4.26 5.34 14.36
N PRO A 124 -3.32 4.85 15.21
CA PRO A 124 -3.55 4.69 16.66
C PRO A 124 -3.89 5.97 17.39
N SER A 125 -3.38 7.11 16.91
CA SER A 125 -3.74 8.44 17.43
C SER A 125 -5.19 8.82 17.17
N SER A 126 -5.90 8.08 16.31
CA SER A 126 -7.32 8.27 15.99
C SER A 126 -8.23 7.19 16.61
N ALA A 127 -7.69 6.28 17.44
CA ALA A 127 -8.49 5.23 18.08
C ALA A 127 -9.67 5.78 18.89
N ASP A 128 -9.49 6.97 19.50
CA ASP A 128 -10.53 7.70 20.25
C ASP A 128 -11.22 8.81 19.43
N GLN A 129 -10.79 9.05 18.18
CA GLN A 129 -11.39 10.05 17.31
C GLN A 129 -12.53 9.46 16.47
N PRO A 130 -13.51 10.29 16.05
CA PRO A 130 -14.50 9.87 15.06
C PRO A 130 -13.81 9.41 13.77
N ILE A 131 -14.28 8.29 13.21
CA ILE A 131 -13.80 7.80 11.91
C ILE A 131 -13.95 8.94 10.90
N PRO A 132 -12.91 9.28 10.11
CA PRO A 132 -12.95 10.36 9.15
C PRO A 132 -14.13 10.18 8.18
N GLN A 133 -15.07 11.12 8.20
CA GLN A 133 -16.14 11.20 7.21
C GLN A 133 -15.58 11.91 5.97
N ASN A 134 -15.98 11.47 4.78
CA ASN A 134 -15.55 11.99 3.47
C ASN A 134 -14.17 11.47 3.00
N SER A 135 -13.95 10.18 3.02
CA SER A 135 -12.95 9.59 2.13
C SER A 135 -13.41 9.79 0.68
N ALA A 136 -12.71 10.63 -0.08
CA ALA A 136 -13.01 10.82 -1.49
C ALA A 136 -13.06 9.45 -2.19
N GLU A 137 -13.97 9.31 -3.17
CA GLU A 137 -13.97 8.12 -4.03
C GLU A 137 -12.59 7.97 -4.65
N ASP A 138 -12.13 6.74 -4.69
CA ASP A 138 -10.85 6.43 -5.33
C ASP A 138 -11.05 6.41 -6.85
N PRO A 139 -10.37 7.30 -7.58
CA PRO A 139 -10.51 7.37 -9.02
C PRO A 139 -9.87 6.19 -9.75
N THR A 140 -9.06 5.39 -9.05
CA THR A 140 -8.33 4.26 -9.63
C THR A 140 -8.80 2.92 -9.08
N GLN A 141 -8.51 1.87 -9.81
CA GLN A 141 -8.74 0.50 -9.39
C GLN A 141 -7.52 -0.34 -9.71
N VAL A 142 -7.02 -1.09 -8.74
CA VAL A 142 -6.01 -2.11 -8.93
C VAL A 142 -6.63 -3.48 -8.70
N SER A 143 -6.49 -4.36 -9.67
CA SER A 143 -6.97 -5.74 -9.60
C SER A 143 -5.84 -6.72 -9.85
N TYR A 144 -5.93 -7.86 -9.19
CA TYR A 144 -4.99 -8.96 -9.31
C TYR A 144 -5.71 -10.22 -9.74
N SER A 145 -5.03 -11.03 -10.56
CA SER A 145 -5.47 -12.37 -10.88
C SER A 145 -4.28 -13.32 -10.96
N PHE A 146 -4.47 -14.54 -10.50
CA PHE A 146 -3.51 -15.63 -10.62
C PHE A 146 -4.24 -16.90 -11.02
N SER A 147 -4.04 -17.36 -12.25
CA SER A 147 -4.73 -18.53 -12.80
C SER A 147 -3.77 -19.38 -13.59
N GLY A 148 -3.63 -20.64 -13.18
CA GLY A 148 -2.68 -21.57 -13.77
C GLY A 148 -1.23 -21.14 -13.53
N ASP A 149 -0.56 -20.72 -14.58
CA ASP A 149 0.81 -20.23 -14.59
C ASP A 149 0.92 -18.73 -14.95
N ARG A 150 -0.21 -18.00 -14.98
CA ARG A 150 -0.25 -16.58 -15.31
C ARG A 150 -0.74 -15.71 -14.13
N PHE A 151 0.07 -14.72 -13.77
CA PHE A 151 -0.27 -13.64 -12.85
C PHE A 151 -0.46 -12.34 -13.63
N VAL A 152 -1.45 -11.55 -13.22
CA VAL A 152 -1.70 -10.21 -13.78
C VAL A 152 -2.04 -9.25 -12.65
N ARG A 153 -1.36 -8.11 -12.63
CA ARG A 153 -1.74 -6.90 -11.92
C ARG A 153 -2.19 -5.86 -12.94
N GLU A 154 -3.39 -5.36 -12.78
CA GLU A 154 -3.96 -4.36 -13.69
C GLU A 154 -4.44 -3.15 -12.88
N ALA A 155 -3.98 -1.97 -13.29
CA ALA A 155 -4.46 -0.69 -12.77
C ALA A 155 -5.31 0.00 -13.84
N LYS A 156 -6.42 0.63 -13.43
CA LYS A 156 -7.35 1.36 -14.30
C LYS A 156 -7.81 2.65 -13.66
N ILE A 157 -7.94 3.70 -14.45
CA ILE A 157 -8.61 4.92 -14.06
C ILE A 157 -10.11 4.73 -14.29
N LYS A 158 -10.92 4.78 -13.23
CA LYS A 158 -12.38 4.62 -13.28
C LYS A 158 -13.11 5.92 -13.51
N ASP A 159 -12.58 7.01 -12.96
CA ASP A 159 -13.14 8.34 -13.05
C ASP A 159 -12.02 9.34 -13.40
N GLN A 160 -12.03 9.81 -14.64
CA GLN A 160 -10.98 10.71 -15.14
C GLN A 160 -11.04 12.09 -14.49
N GLU A 161 -12.24 12.57 -14.14
CA GLU A 161 -12.39 13.89 -13.50
C GLU A 161 -11.89 13.87 -12.07
N LEU A 162 -12.25 12.84 -11.30
CA LEU A 162 -11.73 12.64 -9.93
C LEU A 162 -10.22 12.36 -9.96
N PHE A 163 -9.73 11.62 -10.94
CA PHE A 163 -8.31 11.36 -11.10
C PHE A 163 -7.53 12.66 -11.31
N GLN A 164 -8.01 13.53 -12.20
CA GLN A 164 -7.37 14.84 -12.41
C GLN A 164 -7.39 15.69 -11.14
N LYS A 165 -8.50 15.72 -10.39
CA LYS A 165 -8.58 16.41 -9.10
C LYS A 165 -7.58 15.86 -8.07
N SER A 166 -7.37 14.54 -8.07
CA SER A 166 -6.37 13.92 -7.18
C SER A 166 -4.95 14.35 -7.54
N LEU A 167 -4.63 14.42 -8.85
CA LEU A 167 -3.34 14.95 -9.31
C LEU A 167 -3.14 16.42 -8.95
N ASP A 168 -4.18 17.24 -9.10
CA ASP A 168 -4.12 18.66 -8.72
C ASP A 168 -3.84 18.83 -7.23
N SER A 169 -4.33 17.93 -6.38
CA SER A 169 -4.06 17.94 -4.93
C SER A 169 -2.62 17.56 -4.56
N LEU A 170 -1.88 16.89 -5.46
CA LEU A 170 -0.47 16.58 -5.28
C LEU A 170 0.44 17.79 -5.53
N GLN A 171 -0.07 18.84 -6.18
CA GLN A 171 0.68 20.08 -6.40
C GLN A 171 1.14 20.66 -5.06
N GLY A 172 2.44 20.89 -4.92
CA GLY A 172 3.06 21.34 -3.67
C GLY A 172 3.68 20.22 -2.83
N THR A 173 3.26 18.95 -2.98
CA THR A 173 3.90 17.80 -2.35
C THR A 173 4.86 17.06 -3.29
N GLU A 174 4.81 17.35 -4.60
CA GLU A 174 5.64 16.69 -5.61
C GLU A 174 7.14 16.73 -5.30
N MET A 175 7.62 17.84 -4.75
CA MET A 175 9.04 17.99 -4.41
C MET A 175 9.45 16.98 -3.32
N PHE A 176 8.57 16.66 -2.39
CA PHE A 176 8.82 15.68 -1.33
C PHE A 176 8.74 14.23 -1.84
N LEU A 177 7.91 14.00 -2.86
CA LEU A 177 7.69 12.67 -3.42
C LEU A 177 8.62 12.35 -4.61
N SER A 178 9.32 13.34 -5.16
CA SER A 178 10.11 13.18 -6.39
C SER A 178 11.25 12.16 -6.29
N GLY A 179 11.78 11.96 -5.08
CA GLY A 179 12.82 10.96 -4.79
C GLY A 179 12.26 9.61 -4.33
N SER A 180 10.94 9.50 -4.15
CA SER A 180 10.32 8.29 -3.59
C SER A 180 10.19 7.19 -4.64
N THR A 181 10.35 5.94 -4.19
CA THR A 181 10.22 4.75 -5.03
C THR A 181 9.02 3.90 -4.62
N TYR A 182 8.48 3.15 -5.58
CA TYR A 182 7.53 2.08 -5.35
C TYR A 182 8.09 0.79 -5.92
N THR A 183 8.31 -0.19 -5.05
CA THR A 183 8.88 -1.48 -5.39
C THR A 183 7.80 -2.55 -5.39
N PHE A 184 7.60 -3.20 -6.53
CA PHE A 184 6.80 -4.42 -6.66
C PHE A 184 7.72 -5.62 -6.45
N LYS A 185 7.38 -6.51 -5.51
CA LYS A 185 8.17 -7.69 -5.18
C LYS A 185 7.26 -8.91 -5.07
N TYR A 186 7.28 -9.75 -6.09
CA TYR A 186 6.37 -10.87 -6.22
C TYR A 186 7.11 -12.20 -6.18
N HIS A 187 6.76 -13.04 -5.21
CA HIS A 187 7.34 -14.36 -4.98
C HIS A 187 6.38 -15.44 -5.48
N PHE A 188 6.83 -16.19 -6.47
CA PHE A 188 6.04 -17.22 -7.11
C PHE A 188 6.46 -18.63 -6.68
N PRO A 189 5.53 -19.62 -6.73
CA PRO A 189 5.87 -21.02 -6.43
C PRO A 189 6.79 -21.66 -7.47
N LYS A 190 6.82 -21.13 -8.70
CA LYS A 190 7.62 -21.60 -9.84
C LYS A 190 8.47 -20.45 -10.39
N ARG A 191 9.45 -20.80 -11.25
CA ARG A 191 10.28 -19.80 -11.93
C ARG A 191 9.46 -18.93 -12.86
N VAL A 192 9.82 -17.66 -12.96
CA VAL A 192 9.29 -16.75 -13.98
C VAL A 192 9.85 -17.14 -15.33
N LYS A 193 8.98 -17.38 -16.30
CA LYS A 193 9.31 -17.67 -17.69
C LYS A 193 9.43 -16.37 -18.50
N SER A 194 8.47 -15.48 -18.34
CA SER A 194 8.44 -14.18 -19.03
C SER A 194 7.60 -13.16 -18.25
N THR A 195 7.85 -11.88 -18.51
CA THR A 195 7.07 -10.74 -18.05
C THR A 195 7.04 -9.66 -19.12
N ASN A 196 6.04 -8.78 -19.08
CA ASN A 196 5.96 -7.59 -19.91
C ASN A 196 6.80 -6.41 -19.38
N VAL A 197 7.41 -6.55 -18.19
CA VAL A 197 8.21 -5.49 -17.56
C VAL A 197 9.68 -5.65 -17.94
N GLU A 198 10.19 -4.71 -18.75
CA GLU A 198 11.56 -4.78 -19.28
C GLU A 198 12.64 -4.58 -18.22
N ASP A 199 12.41 -3.69 -17.24
CA ASP A 199 13.37 -3.34 -16.18
C ASP A 199 13.25 -4.23 -14.93
N ALA A 200 12.46 -5.31 -15.00
CA ALA A 200 12.32 -6.22 -13.88
C ALA A 200 13.63 -7.00 -13.63
N THR A 201 13.97 -7.13 -12.36
CA THR A 201 15.07 -7.99 -11.89
C THR A 201 14.51 -9.25 -11.22
N PHE A 202 15.36 -10.29 -11.09
CA PHE A 202 14.91 -11.56 -10.56
C PHE A 202 15.87 -12.08 -9.51
N SER A 203 15.33 -12.85 -8.54
CA SER A 203 16.15 -13.63 -7.60
C SER A 203 17.00 -14.68 -8.35
N MET A 204 18.05 -15.18 -7.68
CA MET A 204 18.93 -16.20 -8.28
C MET A 204 18.20 -17.48 -8.69
N ASP A 205 17.16 -17.85 -7.96
CA ASP A 205 16.32 -19.02 -8.29
C ASP A 205 15.25 -18.70 -9.35
N GLY A 206 15.14 -17.43 -9.76
CA GLY A 206 14.19 -16.95 -10.76
C GLY A 206 12.73 -16.97 -10.31
N LYS A 207 12.46 -17.11 -9.02
CA LYS A 207 11.09 -17.18 -8.49
C LYS A 207 10.54 -15.86 -7.96
N THR A 208 11.39 -14.86 -7.76
CA THR A 208 10.99 -13.54 -7.32
C THR A 208 11.21 -12.53 -8.45
N LEU A 209 10.16 -11.82 -8.80
CA LEU A 209 10.23 -10.63 -9.65
C LEU A 209 10.33 -9.40 -8.75
N ILE A 210 11.25 -8.49 -9.08
CA ILE A 210 11.42 -7.19 -8.43
C ILE A 210 11.37 -6.13 -9.52
N TYR A 211 10.46 -5.18 -9.38
CA TYR A 211 10.30 -4.04 -10.28
C TYR A 211 10.16 -2.76 -9.47
N GLU A 212 11.00 -1.79 -9.72
CA GLU A 212 11.01 -0.50 -9.03
C GLU A 212 10.65 0.61 -10.01
N VAL A 213 9.77 1.51 -9.55
CA VAL A 213 9.35 2.68 -10.32
C VAL A 213 9.42 3.93 -9.44
N ASN A 214 9.51 5.10 -10.07
CA ASN A 214 9.31 6.35 -9.35
C ASN A 214 7.85 6.42 -8.86
N PHE A 215 7.66 6.72 -7.58
CA PHE A 215 6.34 6.73 -6.95
C PHE A 215 5.43 7.80 -7.56
N LEU A 216 5.98 8.98 -7.85
CA LEU A 216 5.21 10.08 -8.44
C LEU A 216 4.77 9.76 -9.87
N ASP A 217 5.64 9.10 -10.67
CA ASP A 217 5.30 8.67 -12.03
C ASP A 217 4.18 7.61 -12.00
N MET A 218 4.24 6.65 -11.06
CA MET A 218 3.17 5.69 -10.84
C MET A 218 1.84 6.36 -10.47
N LEU A 219 1.87 7.40 -9.62
CA LEU A 219 0.65 8.13 -9.27
C LEU A 219 0.06 8.92 -10.45
N LYS A 220 0.93 9.45 -11.34
CA LYS A 220 0.51 10.24 -12.52
C LYS A 220 0.01 9.37 -13.67
N ASP A 221 0.54 8.16 -13.80
CA ASP A 221 0.14 7.20 -14.85
C ASP A 221 0.06 5.76 -14.29
N PRO A 222 -0.96 5.47 -13.49
CA PRO A 222 -1.11 4.15 -12.87
C PRO A 222 -1.30 3.03 -13.89
N GLU A 223 -1.86 3.32 -15.08
CA GLU A 223 -2.11 2.33 -16.12
C GLU A 223 -0.82 1.88 -16.83
N SER A 224 0.25 2.66 -16.77
CA SER A 224 1.58 2.26 -17.28
C SER A 224 2.22 1.15 -16.45
N ILE A 225 1.74 0.91 -15.23
CA ILE A 225 2.28 -0.09 -14.29
C ILE A 225 1.40 -1.35 -14.27
N ASN A 226 1.06 -1.86 -15.44
CA ASN A 226 0.41 -3.16 -15.58
C ASN A 226 1.47 -4.26 -15.68
N ILE A 227 1.41 -5.25 -14.78
CA ILE A 227 2.41 -6.32 -14.67
C ILE A 227 1.76 -7.65 -15.03
N GLU A 228 2.33 -8.31 -16.04
CA GLU A 228 1.98 -9.67 -16.42
C GLU A 228 3.19 -10.58 -16.23
N VAL A 229 2.95 -11.74 -15.64
CA VAL A 229 4.00 -12.75 -15.40
C VAL A 229 3.50 -14.11 -15.86
N GLU A 230 4.28 -14.80 -16.67
CA GLU A 230 4.07 -16.21 -17.03
C GLU A 230 5.11 -17.06 -16.29
N LEU A 231 4.69 -18.13 -15.64
CA LEU A 231 5.55 -19.06 -14.92
C LEU A 231 5.91 -20.27 -15.78
N GLU A 232 7.02 -20.93 -15.46
CA GLU A 232 7.37 -22.22 -16.03
C GLU A 232 6.33 -23.29 -15.64
N LYS A 233 6.16 -24.30 -16.49
CA LYS A 233 5.21 -25.40 -16.27
C LYS A 233 5.64 -26.35 -15.15
#